data_fcf433492882b02ad49a965b8374b960
#
_entry.id   fcf433492882b02ad49a965b8374b960
#
_cell.length_a   1.000
_cell.length_b   1.000
_cell.length_c   1.000
_cell.angle_alpha   90.00
_cell.angle_beta   90.00
_cell.angle_gamma   90.00
#
_symmetry.space_group_name_H-M   'P 1'
#
loop_
_entity.id
_entity.type
_entity.pdbx_description
1 polymer ?
#
loop_
_entity_poly.entity_id
_entity_poly.type
_entity_poly.pdbx_seq_one_letter_code
_entity_poly.pdbx_strand_id
1 'polypeptide(L)'
;MKVYDKLLKPIKEVNYLRADNVDRYRLIIRYFFLEYEKIHYWIHKEEVYEEIRQIEGYQDYTLEQCQQDLQQLTQWQNLTASQDSNKVRTIDDFKNKKYRYQLSEYTVEIERMTLRLENLEIEGASLEPTLLERIYHQLTQVKDISQKENSDVNGWLNLLMNDFVRLNQNYQDYIKTLNSAKAEELMKTTEFLVYKDKIIMYLREFVMTM
;
A
#
# COMPACT_ATOMS: atom_id res chain seq x y z
N MET A 1 -8.04 -24.72 -5.78
CA MET A 1 -6.96 -23.87 -5.25
C MET A 1 -5.75 -24.73 -4.91
N LYS A 2 -4.56 -24.41 -5.38
CA LYS A 2 -3.32 -25.13 -4.95
C LYS A 2 -2.84 -24.48 -3.65
N VAL A 3 -2.59 -25.28 -2.63
CA VAL A 3 -2.03 -24.83 -1.34
C VAL A 3 -0.51 -24.92 -1.43
N TYR A 4 0.17 -23.82 -1.09
CA TYR A 4 1.64 -23.74 -1.06
C TYR A 4 2.08 -23.52 0.40
N ASP A 5 3.21 -24.04 0.79
CA ASP A 5 3.75 -23.91 2.15
C ASP A 5 3.89 -22.43 2.58
N LYS A 6 4.21 -21.55 1.64
CA LYS A 6 4.27 -20.10 1.90
C LYS A 6 2.92 -19.50 2.28
N LEU A 7 1.81 -20.04 1.76
CA LEU A 7 0.46 -19.57 2.07
C LEU A 7 0.07 -19.86 3.54
N LEU A 8 0.59 -20.93 4.10
CA LEU A 8 0.28 -21.36 5.46
C LEU A 8 1.20 -20.73 6.51
N LYS A 9 2.28 -20.07 6.09
CA LYS A 9 3.21 -19.42 7.02
C LYS A 9 2.57 -18.19 7.65
N PRO A 10 2.51 -18.10 9.01
CA PRO A 10 1.97 -16.92 9.67
C PRO A 10 2.86 -15.70 9.44
N ILE A 11 2.25 -14.57 9.15
CA ILE A 11 2.92 -13.27 9.03
C ILE A 11 2.82 -12.58 10.39
N LYS A 12 3.87 -12.67 11.19
CA LYS A 12 3.89 -12.09 12.56
C LYS A 12 3.92 -10.57 12.54
N GLU A 13 4.46 -10.01 11.49
CA GLU A 13 4.65 -8.58 11.27
C GLU A 13 3.32 -7.81 11.23
N VAL A 14 2.17 -8.46 11.01
CA VAL A 14 0.85 -7.80 11.06
C VAL A 14 0.33 -7.58 12.50
N ASN A 15 0.99 -8.12 13.53
CA ASN A 15 0.52 -8.02 14.90
C ASN A 15 0.40 -6.59 15.42
N TYR A 16 1.27 -5.67 14.97
CA TYR A 16 1.23 -4.27 15.38
C TYR A 16 -0.06 -3.54 14.96
N LEU A 17 -0.79 -4.06 13.96
CA LEU A 17 -2.05 -3.48 13.48
C LEU A 17 -3.26 -3.83 14.35
N ARG A 18 -3.12 -4.78 15.29
CA ARG A 18 -4.22 -5.28 16.14
C ARG A 18 -3.89 -5.36 17.62
N ALA A 19 -2.73 -4.89 18.03
CA ALA A 19 -2.31 -4.90 19.43
C ALA A 19 -3.03 -3.80 20.25
N ASP A 20 -3.06 -3.93 21.58
CA ASP A 20 -3.71 -2.95 22.46
C ASP A 20 -3.14 -1.53 22.31
N ASN A 21 -1.84 -1.41 22.03
CA ASN A 21 -1.17 -0.12 21.80
C ASN A 21 -0.94 0.13 20.30
N VAL A 22 -1.92 -0.19 19.46
CA VAL A 22 -1.85 -0.07 17.99
C VAL A 22 -1.47 1.34 17.55
N ASP A 23 -1.98 2.36 18.22
CA ASP A 23 -1.70 3.76 17.97
C ASP A 23 -0.19 4.07 18.03
N ARG A 24 0.48 3.68 19.13
CA ARG A 24 1.93 3.89 19.29
C ARG A 24 2.75 3.09 18.29
N TYR A 25 2.41 1.81 18.11
CA TYR A 25 3.13 0.95 17.18
C TYR A 25 3.01 1.46 15.74
N ARG A 26 1.84 1.93 15.33
CA ARG A 26 1.65 2.50 14.00
C ARG A 26 2.44 3.79 13.81
N LEU A 27 2.49 4.68 14.80
CA LEU A 27 3.30 5.89 14.76
C LEU A 27 4.79 5.56 14.61
N ILE A 28 5.29 4.61 15.40
CA ILE A 28 6.69 4.17 15.32
C ILE A 28 7.00 3.58 13.94
N ILE A 29 6.19 2.63 13.45
CA ILE A 29 6.41 2.01 12.14
C ILE A 29 6.31 3.06 11.02
N ARG A 30 5.35 3.99 11.09
CA ARG A 30 5.23 5.07 10.11
C ARG A 30 6.46 5.98 10.11
N TYR A 31 7.00 6.33 11.26
CA TYR A 31 8.24 7.10 11.35
C TYR A 31 9.40 6.34 10.67
N PHE A 32 9.61 5.08 11.02
CA PHE A 32 10.63 4.26 10.37
C PHE A 32 10.42 4.16 8.85
N PHE A 33 9.19 4.06 8.38
CA PHE A 33 8.88 4.00 6.96
C PHE A 33 9.20 5.31 6.23
N LEU A 34 8.86 6.45 6.82
CA LEU A 34 9.19 7.76 6.25
C LEU A 34 10.70 7.99 6.17
N GLU A 35 11.45 7.54 7.17
CA GLU A 35 12.92 7.58 7.15
C GLU A 35 13.53 6.60 6.15
N TYR A 36 12.93 5.40 6.01
CA TYR A 36 13.30 4.44 4.99
C TYR A 36 13.15 5.02 3.56
N GLU A 37 12.08 5.75 3.29
CA GLU A 37 11.86 6.44 2.00
C GLU A 37 12.92 7.53 1.73
N LYS A 38 13.51 8.10 2.78
CA LYS A 38 14.62 9.05 2.70
C LYS A 38 16.01 8.38 2.64
N ILE A 39 16.07 7.04 2.53
CA ILE A 39 17.32 6.24 2.52
C ILE A 39 18.03 6.27 3.90
N HIS A 40 17.32 6.63 4.96
CA HIS A 40 17.80 6.58 6.33
C HIS A 40 17.28 5.28 7.00
N TYR A 41 18.03 4.18 6.85
CA TYR A 41 17.56 2.85 7.22
C TYR A 41 17.74 2.52 8.71
N TRP A 42 18.77 3.05 9.35
CA TRP A 42 19.13 2.73 10.72
C TRP A 42 18.82 3.88 11.65
N ILE A 43 17.93 3.66 12.60
CA ILE A 43 17.42 4.67 13.53
C ILE A 43 17.73 4.24 14.95
N HIS A 44 18.15 5.18 15.80
CA HIS A 44 18.37 4.95 17.23
C HIS A 44 17.09 5.17 18.02
N LYS A 45 17.02 4.55 19.19
CA LYS A 45 15.89 4.67 20.10
C LYS A 45 15.58 6.11 20.47
N GLU A 46 16.63 6.90 20.68
CA GLU A 46 16.53 8.31 21.04
C GLU A 46 15.81 9.13 19.96
N GLU A 47 16.10 8.87 18.70
CA GLU A 47 15.46 9.52 17.54
C GLU A 47 13.96 9.19 17.50
N VAL A 48 13.62 7.91 17.68
CA VAL A 48 12.20 7.47 17.73
C VAL A 48 11.48 8.16 18.89
N TYR A 49 12.09 8.19 20.07
CA TYR A 49 11.53 8.79 21.26
C TYR A 49 11.26 10.29 21.07
N GLU A 50 12.22 11.03 20.52
CA GLU A 50 12.10 12.47 20.28
C GLU A 50 11.00 12.77 19.28
N GLU A 51 10.90 12.00 18.20
CA GLU A 51 9.89 12.19 17.16
C GLU A 51 8.47 11.91 17.68
N ILE A 52 8.26 10.81 18.38
CA ILE A 52 6.93 10.45 18.91
C ILE A 52 6.42 11.50 19.90
N ARG A 53 7.30 12.06 20.74
CA ARG A 53 6.91 13.10 21.72
C ARG A 53 6.50 14.43 21.09
N GLN A 54 6.86 14.71 19.86
CA GLN A 54 6.42 15.92 19.15
C GLN A 54 4.98 15.81 18.68
N ILE A 55 4.42 14.60 18.63
CA ILE A 55 3.04 14.35 18.19
C ILE A 55 2.07 14.77 19.29
N GLU A 56 1.01 15.47 18.92
CA GLU A 56 -0.05 15.87 19.85
C GLU A 56 -0.69 14.63 20.51
N GLY A 57 -0.78 14.65 21.83
CA GLY A 57 -1.28 13.53 22.64
C GLY A 57 -0.22 12.53 23.09
N TYR A 58 1.06 12.67 22.67
CA TYR A 58 2.15 11.76 23.04
C TYR A 58 3.31 12.43 23.81
N GLN A 59 3.08 13.62 24.36
CA GLN A 59 4.09 14.38 25.11
C GLN A 59 4.57 13.64 26.36
N ASP A 60 3.72 12.81 26.97
CA ASP A 60 4.03 11.98 28.14
C ASP A 60 4.70 10.63 27.81
N TYR A 61 4.95 10.36 26.52
CA TYR A 61 5.65 9.15 26.09
C TYR A 61 7.05 9.11 26.68
N THR A 62 7.42 7.99 27.31
CA THR A 62 8.70 7.87 28.01
C THR A 62 9.71 7.05 27.20
N LEU A 63 11.01 7.29 27.49
CA LEU A 63 12.08 6.52 26.85
C LEU A 63 11.99 5.02 27.18
N GLU A 64 11.43 4.69 28.34
CA GLU A 64 11.23 3.31 28.79
C GLU A 64 10.11 2.62 27.99
N GLN A 65 9.00 3.33 27.77
CA GLN A 65 7.94 2.87 26.88
C GLN A 65 8.44 2.68 25.44
N CYS A 66 9.24 3.62 24.93
CA CYS A 66 9.87 3.51 23.62
C CYS A 66 10.73 2.23 23.52
N GLN A 67 11.52 1.96 24.54
CA GLN A 67 12.34 0.74 24.61
C GLN A 67 11.49 -0.53 24.55
N GLN A 68 10.39 -0.58 25.31
CA GLN A 68 9.48 -1.72 25.35
C GLN A 68 8.77 -1.90 23.99
N ASP A 69 8.29 -0.81 23.38
CA ASP A 69 7.64 -0.84 22.09
C ASP A 69 8.58 -1.33 20.98
N LEU A 70 9.84 -0.84 20.96
CA LEU A 70 10.85 -1.32 20.01
C LEU A 70 11.21 -2.79 20.21
N GLN A 71 11.28 -3.25 21.45
CA GLN A 71 11.51 -4.66 21.75
C GLN A 71 10.34 -5.51 21.24
N GLN A 72 9.10 -5.09 21.47
CA GLN A 72 7.91 -5.80 21.03
C GLN A 72 7.83 -5.88 19.50
N LEU A 73 8.12 -4.77 18.82
CA LEU A 73 8.18 -4.72 17.36
C LEU A 73 9.29 -5.61 16.79
N THR A 74 10.40 -5.74 17.51
CA THR A 74 11.48 -6.68 17.15
C THR A 74 11.04 -8.14 17.33
N GLN A 75 10.31 -8.47 18.41
CA GLN A 75 9.74 -9.81 18.63
C GLN A 75 8.74 -10.21 17.55
N TRP A 76 7.96 -9.27 17.04
CA TRP A 76 7.03 -9.48 15.92
C TRP A 76 7.72 -9.44 14.55
N GLN A 77 9.03 -9.28 14.52
CA GLN A 77 9.83 -9.22 13.29
C GLN A 77 9.56 -7.98 12.42
N ASN A 78 8.88 -6.96 12.97
CA ASN A 78 8.72 -5.68 12.30
C ASN A 78 10.05 -4.95 12.16
N LEU A 79 10.87 -5.01 13.21
CA LEU A 79 12.17 -4.37 13.27
C LEU A 79 13.28 -5.40 13.41
N THR A 80 14.40 -5.12 12.79
CA THR A 80 15.67 -5.80 13.02
C THR A 80 16.56 -4.91 13.87
N ALA A 81 17.02 -5.41 15.01
CA ALA A 81 17.92 -4.70 15.89
C ALA A 81 19.38 -5.12 15.64
N SER A 82 20.29 -4.15 15.55
CA SER A 82 21.72 -4.36 15.44
C SER A 82 22.46 -3.54 16.49
N GLN A 83 23.45 -4.13 17.11
CA GLN A 83 24.30 -3.38 18.05
C GLN A 83 25.17 -2.40 17.26
N ASP A 84 25.16 -1.11 17.66
CA ASP A 84 26.05 -0.12 17.06
C ASP A 84 27.46 -0.26 17.64
N SER A 85 28.32 -0.94 16.89
CA SER A 85 29.74 -1.15 17.28
C SER A 85 30.64 0.05 17.00
N ASN A 86 30.16 1.05 16.27
CA ASN A 86 31.00 2.15 15.79
C ASN A 86 31.30 3.24 16.82
N LYS A 87 30.70 3.20 18.02
CA LYS A 87 30.85 4.23 19.06
C LYS A 87 31.41 3.74 20.40
N VAL A 88 31.89 2.50 20.46
CA VAL A 88 32.50 1.96 21.68
C VAL A 88 33.93 2.51 21.81
N ARG A 89 34.12 3.59 22.54
CA ARG A 89 35.44 4.19 22.88
C ARG A 89 35.84 3.98 24.32
N THR A 90 34.89 3.63 25.19
CA THR A 90 35.12 3.46 26.61
C THR A 90 34.50 2.17 27.16
N ILE A 91 34.96 1.72 28.35
CA ILE A 91 34.41 0.57 29.06
C ILE A 91 32.94 0.80 29.43
N ASP A 92 32.55 2.04 29.69
CA ASP A 92 31.17 2.42 29.99
C ASP A 92 30.29 2.39 28.71
N ASP A 93 30.81 2.71 27.55
CA ASP A 93 30.12 2.55 26.27
C ASP A 93 29.86 1.07 25.95
N PHE A 94 30.81 0.19 26.35
CA PHE A 94 30.64 -1.26 26.21
C PHE A 94 29.53 -1.83 27.11
N LYS A 95 29.31 -1.25 28.27
CA LYS A 95 28.22 -1.62 29.18
C LYS A 95 26.87 -1.08 28.72
N ASN A 96 26.83 0.06 28.09
CA ASN A 96 25.63 0.71 27.53
C ASN A 96 25.47 0.33 26.06
N LYS A 97 25.05 -0.90 25.79
CA LYS A 97 24.80 -1.40 24.44
C LYS A 97 23.78 -0.50 23.74
N LYS A 98 24.24 0.35 22.81
CA LYS A 98 23.36 1.11 21.93
C LYS A 98 22.92 0.21 20.79
N TYR A 99 21.62 0.11 20.61
CA TYR A 99 21.01 -0.59 19.49
C TYR A 99 20.50 0.43 18.48
N ARG A 100 20.61 0.05 17.21
CA ARG A 100 19.93 0.71 16.09
C ARG A 100 18.97 -0.28 15.46
N TYR A 101 17.91 0.24 14.90
CA TYR A 101 16.80 -0.54 14.39
C TYR A 101 16.53 -0.18 12.94
N GLN A 102 16.06 -1.14 12.16
CA GLN A 102 15.58 -0.92 10.79
C GLN A 102 14.32 -1.75 10.54
N LEU A 103 13.50 -1.31 9.57
CA LEU A 103 12.33 -2.08 9.13
C LEU A 103 12.74 -3.40 8.47
N SER A 104 11.94 -4.45 8.70
CA SER A 104 11.99 -5.65 7.88
C SER A 104 11.31 -5.40 6.53
N GLU A 105 11.69 -6.18 5.52
CA GLU A 105 11.09 -6.11 4.18
C GLU A 105 9.57 -6.32 4.22
N TYR A 106 9.09 -7.27 5.03
CA TYR A 106 7.66 -7.52 5.21
C TYR A 106 6.93 -6.31 5.78
N THR A 107 7.52 -5.63 6.76
CA THR A 107 6.90 -4.43 7.36
C THR A 107 6.85 -3.28 6.37
N VAL A 108 7.86 -3.10 5.51
CA VAL A 108 7.83 -2.10 4.43
C VAL A 108 6.64 -2.35 3.50
N GLU A 109 6.40 -3.61 3.08
CA GLU A 109 5.27 -3.92 2.20
C GLU A 109 3.90 -3.77 2.90
N ILE A 110 3.83 -4.15 4.19
CA ILE A 110 2.62 -3.94 5.01
C ILE A 110 2.33 -2.44 5.12
N GLU A 111 3.34 -1.61 5.38
CA GLU A 111 3.14 -0.16 5.51
C GLU A 111 2.74 0.50 4.18
N ARG A 112 3.28 0.06 3.06
CA ARG A 112 2.80 0.45 1.73
C ARG A 112 1.33 0.08 1.51
N MET A 113 0.92 -1.09 1.97
CA MET A 113 -0.47 -1.52 1.92
C MET A 113 -1.35 -0.65 2.82
N THR A 114 -0.94 -0.39 4.07
CA THR A 114 -1.73 0.42 5.01
C THR A 114 -1.90 1.86 4.50
N LEU A 115 -0.87 2.47 3.92
CA LEU A 115 -0.96 3.77 3.27
C LEU A 115 -1.99 3.78 2.13
N ARG A 116 -2.02 2.73 1.30
CA ARG A 116 -3.06 2.60 0.27
C ARG A 116 -4.45 2.46 0.87
N LEU A 117 -4.59 1.74 1.97
CA LEU A 117 -5.88 1.59 2.65
C LEU A 117 -6.35 2.89 3.32
N GLU A 118 -5.44 3.68 3.89
CA GLU A 118 -5.74 4.99 4.49
C GLU A 118 -6.23 5.99 3.44
N ASN A 119 -5.62 5.95 2.24
CA ASN A 119 -5.98 6.79 1.10
C ASN A 119 -7.00 6.13 0.17
N LEU A 120 -7.64 5.04 0.62
CA LEU A 120 -8.67 4.39 -0.15
C LEU A 120 -9.92 5.27 -0.11
N GLU A 121 -9.90 6.32 -0.90
CA GLU A 121 -11.11 7.04 -1.22
C GLU A 121 -12.02 6.04 -1.94
N ILE A 122 -13.20 5.84 -1.39
CA ILE A 122 -14.31 5.22 -2.11
C ILE A 122 -14.77 6.29 -3.10
N GLU A 123 -13.90 6.60 -4.08
CA GLU A 123 -14.35 7.28 -5.27
C GLU A 123 -15.46 6.41 -5.84
N GLY A 124 -16.63 7.03 -6.04
CA GLY A 124 -17.71 6.35 -6.73
C GLY A 124 -17.13 5.77 -8.01
N ALA A 125 -17.09 4.44 -8.12
CA ALA A 125 -16.37 3.72 -9.16
C ALA A 125 -16.70 4.32 -10.53
N SER A 126 -15.79 5.11 -11.07
CA SER A 126 -15.94 5.68 -12.39
C SER A 126 -15.39 4.67 -13.38
N LEU A 127 -16.26 4.11 -14.21
CA LEU A 127 -15.81 3.40 -15.41
C LEU A 127 -15.01 4.40 -16.24
N GLU A 128 -13.72 4.17 -16.40
CA GLU A 128 -12.84 5.02 -17.20
C GLU A 128 -13.16 4.77 -18.70
N PRO A 129 -13.88 5.68 -19.38
CA PRO A 129 -14.35 5.41 -20.75
C PRO A 129 -13.20 5.17 -21.72
N THR A 130 -12.10 5.87 -21.50
CA THR A 130 -10.90 5.79 -22.35
C THR A 130 -10.21 4.41 -22.37
N LEU A 131 -10.45 3.56 -21.35
CA LEU A 131 -9.90 2.19 -21.31
C LEU A 131 -10.41 1.32 -22.46
N LEU A 132 -11.71 1.38 -22.74
CA LEU A 132 -12.31 0.61 -23.85
C LEU A 132 -11.77 1.06 -25.21
N GLU A 133 -11.63 2.38 -25.40
CA GLU A 133 -11.03 2.93 -26.64
C GLU A 133 -9.58 2.49 -26.81
N ARG A 134 -8.79 2.52 -25.72
CA ARG A 134 -7.39 2.07 -25.75
C ARG A 134 -7.27 0.60 -26.09
N ILE A 135 -8.07 -0.25 -25.45
CA ILE A 135 -8.10 -1.70 -25.73
C ILE A 135 -8.50 -1.94 -27.20
N TYR A 136 -9.53 -1.24 -27.68
CA TYR A 136 -9.95 -1.35 -29.07
C TYR A 136 -8.82 -0.94 -30.04
N HIS A 137 -8.19 0.20 -29.80
CA HIS A 137 -7.05 0.67 -30.61
C HIS A 137 -5.89 -0.33 -30.63
N GLN A 138 -5.56 -0.90 -29.47
CA GLN A 138 -4.51 -1.93 -29.38
C GLN A 138 -4.90 -3.20 -30.15
N LEU A 139 -6.15 -3.64 -30.07
CA LEU A 139 -6.63 -4.81 -30.79
C LEU A 139 -6.64 -4.60 -32.33
N THR A 140 -6.92 -3.39 -32.81
CA THR A 140 -6.85 -3.10 -34.25
C THR A 140 -5.41 -3.16 -34.81
N GLN A 141 -4.40 -2.96 -33.95
CA GLN A 141 -2.98 -2.99 -34.32
C GLN A 141 -2.37 -4.41 -34.31
N VAL A 142 -3.13 -5.45 -33.95
CA VAL A 142 -2.63 -6.85 -33.82
C VAL A 142 -1.90 -7.32 -35.08
N LYS A 143 -2.44 -7.02 -36.27
CA LYS A 143 -1.85 -7.47 -37.55
C LYS A 143 -0.48 -6.81 -37.80
N ASP A 144 -0.33 -5.55 -37.47
CA ASP A 144 0.90 -4.80 -37.69
C ASP A 144 1.96 -5.18 -36.67
N ILE A 145 1.54 -5.38 -35.40
CA ILE A 145 2.43 -5.78 -34.30
C ILE A 145 2.94 -7.21 -34.47
N SER A 146 2.12 -8.13 -35.02
CA SER A 146 2.53 -9.53 -35.21
C SER A 146 3.70 -9.71 -36.20
N GLN A 147 4.03 -8.66 -36.96
CA GLN A 147 5.16 -8.64 -37.92
C GLN A 147 6.42 -7.95 -37.36
N LYS A 148 6.36 -7.43 -36.13
CA LYS A 148 7.47 -6.71 -35.47
C LYS A 148 8.36 -7.66 -34.65
N GLU A 149 9.43 -7.12 -34.10
CA GLU A 149 10.34 -7.85 -33.24
C GLU A 149 9.66 -8.32 -31.92
N ASN A 150 10.14 -9.41 -31.37
CA ASN A 150 9.56 -10.00 -30.15
C ASN A 150 9.50 -9.04 -28.95
N SER A 151 10.45 -8.08 -28.87
CA SER A 151 10.46 -7.04 -27.84
C SER A 151 9.23 -6.14 -27.94
N ASP A 152 8.85 -5.70 -29.15
CA ASP A 152 7.72 -4.82 -29.42
C ASP A 152 6.39 -5.55 -29.17
N VAL A 153 6.32 -6.82 -29.59
CA VAL A 153 5.16 -7.70 -29.34
C VAL A 153 4.94 -7.88 -27.84
N ASN A 154 6.00 -8.13 -27.07
CA ASN A 154 5.90 -8.26 -25.61
C ASN A 154 5.49 -6.94 -24.93
N GLY A 155 6.02 -5.81 -25.36
CA GLY A 155 5.65 -4.48 -24.87
C GLY A 155 4.15 -4.20 -25.09
N TRP A 156 3.67 -4.43 -26.32
CA TRP A 156 2.28 -4.29 -26.69
C TRP A 156 1.35 -5.21 -25.89
N LEU A 157 1.74 -6.52 -25.74
CA LEU A 157 0.96 -7.48 -24.99
C LEU A 157 0.84 -7.07 -23.51
N ASN A 158 1.92 -6.60 -22.90
CA ASN A 158 1.91 -6.12 -21.52
C ASN A 158 0.98 -4.91 -21.32
N LEU A 159 0.99 -3.95 -22.26
CA LEU A 159 0.08 -2.82 -22.23
C LEU A 159 -1.37 -3.25 -22.33
N LEU A 160 -1.70 -4.14 -23.28
CA LEU A 160 -3.03 -4.69 -23.45
C LEU A 160 -3.52 -5.43 -22.20
N MET A 161 -2.66 -6.28 -21.63
CA MET A 161 -2.97 -7.02 -20.39
C MET A 161 -3.21 -6.09 -19.20
N ASN A 162 -2.40 -5.04 -19.05
CA ASN A 162 -2.58 -4.05 -17.99
C ASN A 162 -3.91 -3.30 -18.13
N ASP A 163 -4.29 -2.93 -19.35
CA ASP A 163 -5.56 -2.25 -19.61
C ASP A 163 -6.76 -3.18 -19.33
N PHE A 164 -6.67 -4.48 -19.66
CA PHE A 164 -7.70 -5.45 -19.29
C PHE A 164 -7.80 -5.65 -17.78
N VAL A 165 -6.68 -5.72 -17.07
CA VAL A 165 -6.67 -5.82 -15.59
C VAL A 165 -7.34 -4.60 -14.98
N ARG A 166 -7.02 -3.38 -15.45
CA ARG A 166 -7.67 -2.14 -15.00
C ARG A 166 -9.16 -2.13 -15.31
N LEU A 167 -9.56 -2.53 -16.50
CA LEU A 167 -10.98 -2.62 -16.87
C LEU A 167 -11.74 -3.58 -15.94
N ASN A 168 -11.17 -4.75 -15.66
CA ASN A 168 -11.78 -5.73 -14.75
C ASN A 168 -11.87 -5.19 -13.31
N GLN A 169 -10.84 -4.49 -12.81
CA GLN A 169 -10.86 -3.86 -11.49
C GLN A 169 -11.94 -2.77 -11.43
N ASN A 170 -11.99 -1.86 -12.40
CA ASN A 170 -13.00 -0.81 -12.46
C ASN A 170 -14.41 -1.38 -12.51
N TYR A 171 -14.62 -2.49 -13.25
CA TYR A 171 -15.90 -3.18 -13.30
C TYR A 171 -16.27 -3.78 -11.95
N GLN A 172 -15.34 -4.47 -11.28
CA GLN A 172 -15.57 -5.05 -9.96
C GLN A 172 -15.89 -3.98 -8.91
N ASP A 173 -15.17 -2.85 -8.93
CA ASP A 173 -15.42 -1.73 -8.03
C ASP A 173 -16.77 -1.07 -8.31
N TYR A 174 -17.16 -0.96 -9.56
CA TYR A 174 -18.48 -0.46 -9.96
C TYR A 174 -19.61 -1.38 -9.45
N ILE A 175 -19.50 -2.70 -9.65
CA ILE A 175 -20.48 -3.67 -9.15
C ILE A 175 -20.54 -3.67 -7.62
N LYS A 176 -19.39 -3.58 -6.95
CA LYS A 176 -19.31 -3.46 -5.48
C LYS A 176 -20.01 -2.20 -4.99
N THR A 177 -19.80 -1.08 -5.66
CA THR A 177 -20.47 0.19 -5.34
C THR A 177 -21.97 0.07 -5.50
N LEU A 178 -22.46 -0.52 -6.59
CA LEU A 178 -23.88 -0.75 -6.83
C LEU A 178 -24.55 -1.67 -5.80
N ASN A 179 -23.80 -2.63 -5.27
CA ASN A 179 -24.29 -3.60 -4.27
C ASN A 179 -24.06 -3.15 -2.82
N SER A 180 -23.53 -1.94 -2.59
CA SER A 180 -23.32 -1.42 -1.24
C SER A 180 -24.62 -0.82 -0.67
N ALA A 181 -24.80 -0.90 0.66
CA ALA A 181 -25.95 -0.25 1.34
C ALA A 181 -25.99 1.29 1.12
N LYS A 182 -24.85 1.88 0.79
CA LYS A 182 -24.71 3.31 0.43
C LYS A 182 -25.19 3.61 -1.00
N ALA A 183 -25.31 2.57 -1.84
CA ALA A 183 -25.74 2.72 -3.23
C ALA A 183 -27.19 3.16 -3.35
N GLU A 184 -28.07 2.75 -2.43
CA GLU A 184 -29.48 3.20 -2.42
C GLU A 184 -29.60 4.71 -2.21
N GLU A 185 -28.73 5.31 -1.42
CA GLU A 185 -28.67 6.77 -1.25
C GLU A 185 -28.05 7.47 -2.46
N LEU A 186 -26.95 6.92 -2.97
CA LEU A 186 -26.26 7.46 -4.16
C LEU A 186 -27.12 7.35 -5.43
N MET A 187 -27.88 6.25 -5.61
CA MET A 187 -28.76 6.07 -6.77
C MET A 187 -29.90 7.11 -6.82
N LYS A 188 -30.22 7.78 -5.70
CA LYS A 188 -31.22 8.84 -5.63
C LYS A 188 -30.65 10.23 -5.94
N THR A 189 -29.31 10.35 -6.07
CA THR A 189 -28.68 11.64 -6.38
C THR A 189 -28.77 11.95 -7.87
N THR A 190 -29.02 13.21 -8.21
CA THR A 190 -29.05 13.70 -9.58
C THR A 190 -27.68 13.47 -10.29
N GLU A 191 -26.60 13.56 -9.53
CA GLU A 191 -25.23 13.33 -10.00
C GLU A 191 -25.02 11.90 -10.48
N PHE A 192 -25.52 10.91 -9.75
CA PHE A 192 -25.45 9.51 -10.15
C PHE A 192 -26.27 9.23 -11.42
N LEU A 193 -27.45 9.82 -11.55
CA LEU A 193 -28.28 9.66 -12.76
C LEU A 193 -27.59 10.27 -14.00
N VAL A 194 -27.03 11.46 -13.86
CA VAL A 194 -26.28 12.13 -14.95
C VAL A 194 -25.04 11.30 -15.34
N TYR A 195 -24.35 10.74 -14.36
CA TYR A 195 -23.19 9.89 -14.58
C TYR A 195 -23.57 8.57 -15.29
N LYS A 196 -24.64 7.93 -14.84
CA LYS A 196 -25.19 6.70 -15.46
C LYS A 196 -25.58 6.94 -16.93
N ASP A 197 -26.25 8.06 -17.21
CA ASP A 197 -26.66 8.41 -18.56
C ASP A 197 -25.44 8.67 -19.48
N LYS A 198 -24.40 9.33 -18.97
CA LYS A 198 -23.14 9.52 -19.72
C LYS A 198 -22.47 8.19 -20.06
N ILE A 199 -22.41 7.24 -19.14
CA ILE A 199 -21.85 5.91 -19.40
C ILE A 199 -22.69 5.15 -20.43
N ILE A 200 -24.02 5.17 -20.32
CA ILE A 200 -24.90 4.50 -21.26
C ILE A 200 -24.76 5.09 -22.66
N MET A 201 -24.68 6.41 -22.78
CA MET A 201 -24.42 7.08 -24.06
C MET A 201 -23.06 6.67 -24.63
N TYR A 202 -22.01 6.73 -23.83
CA TYR A 202 -20.67 6.30 -24.23
C TYR A 202 -20.64 4.85 -24.73
N LEU A 203 -21.21 3.91 -23.98
CA LEU A 203 -21.27 2.49 -24.38
C LEU A 203 -22.09 2.28 -25.66
N ARG A 204 -23.17 3.04 -25.86
CA ARG A 204 -23.94 3.01 -27.10
C ARG A 204 -23.14 3.53 -28.28
N GLU A 205 -22.49 4.67 -28.14
CA GLU A 205 -21.64 5.25 -29.19
C GLU A 205 -20.48 4.31 -29.52
N PHE A 206 -19.85 3.71 -28.51
CA PHE A 206 -18.77 2.72 -28.69
C PHE A 206 -19.24 1.49 -29.48
N VAL A 207 -20.39 0.90 -29.13
CA VAL A 207 -20.96 -0.27 -29.83
C VAL A 207 -21.42 0.08 -31.25
N MET A 208 -21.87 1.31 -31.49
CA MET A 208 -22.35 1.75 -32.83
C MET A 208 -21.21 2.11 -33.78
N THR A 209 -20.00 2.40 -33.23
CA THR A 209 -18.81 2.80 -34.01
C THR A 209 -17.91 1.61 -34.37
N MET A 210 -18.12 0.45 -33.73
CA MET A 210 -17.45 -0.83 -34.03
C MET A 210 -18.15 -1.58 -35.17
#